data_bd5c15348910acca98ffd570b3a3c8ea
#
_entry.id   bd5c15348910acca98ffd570b3a3c8ea
#
_cell.length_a   1.000
_cell.length_b   1.000
_cell.length_c   1.000
_cell.angle_alpha   90.00
_cell.angle_beta   90.00
_cell.angle_gamma   90.00
#
_symmetry.space_group_name_H-M   'P 1'
#
loop_
_entity.id
_entity.type
_entity.pdbx_description
1 polymer ?
#
loop_
_entity_poly.entity_id
_entity_poly.type
_entity_poly.pdbx_seq_one_letter_code
_entity_poly.pdbx_strand_id
1 'polypeptide(L)'
;MRWPDLKGLMMTQIYERVALIGLGLIAGSMAHAMRRGGVVGEITGYARSAETRKTAAEIGLVDRVCDSAAEAVKGADLVVLCVPVGAMASVATEIGPHLKAGATVSDVGSVKRAVIDAVAPHIPENVHFIPAHPLAGTEKSGPTSGFAELFDNRWCLIVPVEGTDKTATERLKEFWADLGAKVDEMEADHHDLVLAVTSHAPHLIAYTMVGVADDLGRVTDSEVVNYSAAGFRDFTRIAASDPTMWRDVFLNNKEATLEILGRFTEELFALQRAIRTGDGDHLHDYFTRTRTIRQGIIEAGQDTDAADFGRVKK
;
A
#
# COMPACT_ATOMS: atom_id res chain seq x y z
N MET A 1 -42.32 3.69 -11.21
CA MET A 1 -41.97 2.79 -10.10
C MET A 1 -41.00 3.51 -9.18
N ARG A 2 -41.42 3.83 -7.95
CA ARG A 2 -40.55 4.43 -6.93
C ARG A 2 -39.67 3.30 -6.37
N TRP A 3 -38.36 3.51 -6.33
CA TRP A 3 -37.45 2.64 -5.62
C TRP A 3 -37.74 2.75 -4.12
N PRO A 4 -37.78 1.63 -3.36
CA PRO A 4 -37.98 1.70 -1.92
C PRO A 4 -36.78 2.40 -1.27
N ASP A 5 -37.07 3.32 -0.34
CA ASP A 5 -36.10 3.96 0.54
C ASP A 5 -35.33 2.88 1.35
N LEU A 6 -34.09 2.63 1.01
CA LEU A 6 -33.16 1.79 1.78
C LEU A 6 -32.55 2.53 3.00
N LYS A 7 -33.22 3.54 3.51
CA LYS A 7 -32.91 4.17 4.79
C LYS A 7 -33.46 3.30 5.92
N GLY A 8 -32.73 2.28 6.34
CA GLY A 8 -33.17 1.45 7.46
C GLY A 8 -32.32 0.22 7.79
N LEU A 9 -31.26 -0.12 7.07
CA LEU A 9 -30.24 -1.01 7.64
C LEU A 9 -29.36 -0.15 8.54
N MET A 10 -29.52 -0.31 9.86
CA MET A 10 -28.47 0.10 10.80
C MET A 10 -27.22 -0.70 10.40
N MET A 11 -26.27 -0.05 9.72
CA MET A 11 -24.95 -0.63 9.49
C MET A 11 -24.36 -0.90 10.89
N THR A 12 -24.13 -2.15 11.21
CA THR A 12 -23.57 -2.53 12.49
C THR A 12 -22.14 -2.01 12.53
N GLN A 13 -21.80 -1.18 13.49
CA GLN A 13 -20.43 -0.74 13.69
C GLN A 13 -19.55 -1.96 13.90
N ILE A 14 -18.53 -2.12 13.05
CA ILE A 14 -17.56 -3.23 13.15
C ILE A 14 -16.64 -2.99 14.33
N TYR A 15 -16.16 -1.74 14.51
CA TYR A 15 -15.36 -1.33 15.64
C TYR A 15 -15.96 -0.07 16.28
N GLU A 16 -16.02 -0.05 17.62
CA GLU A 16 -16.48 1.13 18.34
C GLU A 16 -15.44 2.26 18.24
N ARG A 17 -14.14 1.93 18.42
CA ARG A 17 -13.05 2.89 18.35
C ARG A 17 -11.88 2.36 17.51
N VAL A 18 -11.42 3.18 16.56
CA VAL A 18 -10.23 2.91 15.73
C VAL A 18 -9.17 3.97 16.00
N ALA A 19 -7.93 3.53 16.21
CA ALA A 19 -6.76 4.42 16.32
C ALA A 19 -5.88 4.30 15.06
N LEU A 20 -5.60 5.44 14.43
CA LEU A 20 -4.72 5.55 13.27
C LEU A 20 -3.38 6.15 13.70
N ILE A 21 -2.30 5.38 13.61
CA ILE A 21 -0.95 5.81 13.97
C ILE A 21 -0.15 6.11 12.71
N GLY A 22 0.04 7.40 12.44
CA GLY A 22 0.54 7.94 11.18
C GLY A 22 -0.60 8.50 10.32
N LEU A 23 -0.73 9.84 10.26
CA LEU A 23 -1.83 10.52 9.58
C LEU A 23 -1.39 10.98 8.18
N GLY A 24 -1.06 10.02 7.31
CA GLY A 24 -0.72 10.22 5.90
C GLY A 24 -1.88 9.90 4.95
N LEU A 25 -1.54 9.64 3.67
CA LEU A 25 -2.50 9.28 2.62
C LEU A 25 -3.39 8.09 3.01
N ILE A 26 -2.80 6.98 3.46
CA ILE A 26 -3.55 5.74 3.75
C ILE A 26 -4.48 5.96 4.95
N ALA A 27 -3.96 6.48 6.06
CA ALA A 27 -4.77 6.77 7.25
C ALA A 27 -5.90 7.78 6.94
N GLY A 28 -5.60 8.81 6.15
CA GLY A 28 -6.60 9.78 5.71
C GLY A 28 -7.70 9.13 4.87
N SER A 29 -7.32 8.28 3.93
CA SER A 29 -8.28 7.55 3.11
C SER A 29 -9.12 6.56 3.94
N MET A 30 -8.51 5.87 4.91
CA MET A 30 -9.24 5.02 5.86
C MET A 30 -10.26 5.85 6.66
N ALA A 31 -9.86 7.00 7.19
CA ALA A 31 -10.77 7.87 7.95
C ALA A 31 -11.98 8.32 7.11
N HIS A 32 -11.75 8.72 5.86
CA HIS A 32 -12.82 9.08 4.94
C HIS A 32 -13.72 7.88 4.58
N ALA A 33 -13.14 6.71 4.30
CA ALA A 33 -13.88 5.51 3.95
C ALA A 33 -14.71 4.99 5.16
N MET A 34 -14.15 4.99 6.37
CA MET A 34 -14.87 4.64 7.61
C MET A 34 -16.09 5.54 7.83
N ARG A 35 -15.95 6.84 7.63
CA ARG A 35 -17.07 7.78 7.74
C ARG A 35 -18.11 7.58 6.64
N ARG A 36 -17.68 7.35 5.39
CA ARG A 36 -18.57 7.03 4.27
C ARG A 36 -19.42 5.79 4.57
N GLY A 37 -18.79 4.74 5.13
CA GLY A 37 -19.44 3.48 5.47
C GLY A 37 -20.20 3.48 6.79
N GLY A 38 -19.95 4.42 7.71
CA GLY A 38 -20.54 4.42 9.05
C GLY A 38 -20.14 3.21 9.90
N VAL A 39 -19.00 2.59 9.61
CA VAL A 39 -18.55 1.31 10.18
C VAL A 39 -17.79 1.44 11.52
N VAL A 40 -17.48 2.68 11.94
CA VAL A 40 -16.71 2.98 13.15
C VAL A 40 -17.41 4.08 13.95
N GLY A 41 -17.40 3.96 15.29
CA GLY A 41 -17.98 4.95 16.19
C GLY A 41 -17.11 6.17 16.42
N GLU A 42 -15.81 5.98 16.74
CA GLU A 42 -14.85 7.04 16.99
C GLU A 42 -13.52 6.73 16.32
N ILE A 43 -12.90 7.75 15.71
CA ILE A 43 -11.57 7.65 15.10
C ILE A 43 -10.63 8.54 15.89
N THR A 44 -9.60 7.97 16.51
CA THR A 44 -8.49 8.69 17.12
C THR A 44 -7.25 8.63 16.21
N GLY A 45 -6.36 9.62 16.31
CA GLY A 45 -5.18 9.61 15.46
C GLY A 45 -3.99 10.31 16.05
N TYR A 46 -2.81 9.86 15.65
CA TYR A 46 -1.54 10.48 16.01
C TYR A 46 -0.57 10.52 14.83
N ALA A 47 0.21 11.58 14.75
CA ALA A 47 1.35 11.67 13.85
C ALA A 47 2.54 12.31 14.60
N ARG A 48 3.77 11.88 14.28
CA ARG A 48 5.00 12.39 14.89
C ARG A 48 5.18 13.89 14.67
N SER A 49 4.92 14.37 13.45
CA SER A 49 5.03 15.79 13.11
C SER A 49 3.89 16.61 13.73
N ALA A 50 4.23 17.66 14.45
CA ALA A 50 3.24 18.60 15.00
C ALA A 50 2.45 19.31 13.89
N GLU A 51 3.09 19.59 12.75
CA GLU A 51 2.44 20.17 11.57
C GLU A 51 1.38 19.23 11.01
N THR A 52 1.70 17.94 10.86
CA THR A 52 0.72 16.93 10.41
C THR A 52 -0.45 16.82 11.37
N ARG A 53 -0.20 16.82 12.70
CA ARG A 53 -1.27 16.81 13.72
C ARG A 53 -2.16 18.04 13.62
N LYS A 54 -1.55 19.23 13.46
CA LYS A 54 -2.28 20.48 13.28
C LYS A 54 -3.16 20.44 12.03
N THR A 55 -2.61 20.08 10.89
CA THR A 55 -3.36 19.98 9.64
C THR A 55 -4.50 18.96 9.76
N ALA A 56 -4.24 17.78 10.34
CA ALA A 56 -5.27 16.75 10.54
C ALA A 56 -6.42 17.24 11.43
N ALA A 57 -6.12 18.05 12.47
CA ALA A 57 -7.14 18.65 13.32
C ALA A 57 -7.93 19.74 12.58
N GLU A 58 -7.26 20.61 11.81
CA GLU A 58 -7.89 21.69 11.03
C GLU A 58 -8.88 21.18 9.99
N ILE A 59 -8.55 20.06 9.32
CA ILE A 59 -9.43 19.44 8.31
C ILE A 59 -10.44 18.46 8.91
N GLY A 60 -10.41 18.24 10.24
CA GLY A 60 -11.28 17.26 10.89
C GLY A 60 -11.07 15.84 10.40
N LEU A 61 -9.81 15.45 10.13
CA LEU A 61 -9.49 14.14 9.55
C LEU A 61 -9.92 12.97 10.43
N VAL A 62 -9.72 13.12 11.73
CA VAL A 62 -10.14 12.18 12.78
C VAL A 62 -10.95 12.91 13.83
N ASP A 63 -11.69 12.20 14.68
CA ASP A 63 -12.54 12.84 15.69
C ASP A 63 -11.68 13.43 16.83
N ARG A 64 -10.53 12.80 17.11
CA ARG A 64 -9.58 13.30 18.10
C ARG A 64 -8.13 13.07 17.66
N VAL A 65 -7.40 14.15 17.48
CA VAL A 65 -5.94 14.11 17.29
C VAL A 65 -5.27 14.11 18.67
N CYS A 66 -4.39 13.13 18.90
CA CYS A 66 -3.70 12.92 20.18
C CYS A 66 -2.26 13.46 20.14
N ASP A 67 -1.68 13.73 21.31
CA ASP A 67 -0.31 14.23 21.46
C ASP A 67 0.75 13.12 21.47
N SER A 68 0.36 11.85 21.66
CA SER A 68 1.22 10.68 21.62
C SER A 68 0.50 9.47 20.99
N ALA A 69 1.28 8.49 20.48
CA ALA A 69 0.72 7.24 20.01
C ALA A 69 0.09 6.45 21.16
N ALA A 70 0.73 6.46 22.33
CA ALA A 70 0.21 5.83 23.54
C ALA A 70 -1.17 6.39 23.97
N GLU A 71 -1.42 7.68 23.78
CA GLU A 71 -2.72 8.28 24.05
C GLU A 71 -3.76 7.85 23.02
N ALA A 72 -3.39 7.84 21.74
CA ALA A 72 -4.30 7.53 20.64
C ALA A 72 -4.88 6.13 20.73
N VAL A 73 -4.09 5.16 21.19
CA VAL A 73 -4.51 3.74 21.25
C VAL A 73 -5.34 3.38 22.47
N LYS A 74 -5.45 4.26 23.48
CA LYS A 74 -6.20 3.95 24.71
C LYS A 74 -7.68 3.68 24.42
N GLY A 75 -8.12 2.46 24.74
CA GLY A 75 -9.49 2.02 24.55
C GLY A 75 -9.88 1.73 23.09
N ALA A 76 -8.95 1.77 22.15
CA ALA A 76 -9.21 1.39 20.77
C ALA A 76 -9.43 -0.12 20.63
N ASP A 77 -10.39 -0.50 19.80
CA ASP A 77 -10.68 -1.90 19.45
C ASP A 77 -9.85 -2.35 18.24
N LEU A 78 -9.52 -1.40 17.35
CA LEU A 78 -8.60 -1.58 16.24
C LEU A 78 -7.54 -0.47 16.28
N VAL A 79 -6.28 -0.86 16.18
CA VAL A 79 -5.14 0.05 16.01
C VAL A 79 -4.47 -0.25 14.67
N VAL A 80 -4.34 0.76 13.80
CA VAL A 80 -3.70 0.58 12.50
C VAL A 80 -2.42 1.40 12.42
N LEU A 81 -1.30 0.72 12.21
CA LEU A 81 0.02 1.32 12.02
C LEU A 81 0.17 1.80 10.56
N CYS A 82 0.00 3.10 10.36
CA CYS A 82 0.12 3.77 9.05
C CYS A 82 1.43 4.56 8.93
N VAL A 83 2.48 4.09 9.59
CA VAL A 83 3.83 4.67 9.57
C VAL A 83 4.75 3.90 8.62
N PRO A 84 5.87 4.50 8.15
CA PRO A 84 6.88 3.77 7.40
C PRO A 84 7.37 2.53 8.15
N VAL A 85 7.72 1.47 7.41
CA VAL A 85 8.12 0.16 7.98
C VAL A 85 9.26 0.31 9.00
N GLY A 86 10.25 1.14 8.69
CA GLY A 86 11.38 1.39 9.59
C GLY A 86 11.02 2.07 10.93
N ALA A 87 9.80 2.58 11.09
CA ALA A 87 9.32 3.19 12.33
C ALA A 87 8.41 2.24 13.15
N MET A 88 7.98 1.11 12.61
CA MET A 88 6.95 0.26 13.23
C MET A 88 7.40 -0.35 14.55
N ALA A 89 8.65 -0.81 14.68
CA ALA A 89 9.16 -1.36 15.94
C ALA A 89 9.09 -0.35 17.09
N SER A 90 9.53 0.89 16.86
CA SER A 90 9.51 1.94 17.89
C SER A 90 8.10 2.34 18.29
N VAL A 91 7.18 2.39 17.31
CA VAL A 91 5.76 2.67 17.57
C VAL A 91 5.13 1.51 18.34
N ALA A 92 5.37 0.26 17.94
CA ALA A 92 4.85 -0.92 18.64
C ALA A 92 5.33 -0.98 20.09
N THR A 93 6.62 -0.65 20.34
CA THR A 93 7.19 -0.55 21.71
C THR A 93 6.45 0.51 22.54
N GLU A 94 6.16 1.69 21.95
CA GLU A 94 5.47 2.78 22.64
C GLU A 94 4.02 2.40 22.98
N ILE A 95 3.30 1.81 22.04
CA ILE A 95 1.85 1.56 22.20
C ILE A 95 1.54 0.28 22.98
N GLY A 96 2.40 -0.75 22.91
CA GLY A 96 2.14 -2.08 23.48
C GLY A 96 1.57 -2.07 24.89
N PRO A 97 2.16 -1.35 25.87
CA PRO A 97 1.65 -1.27 27.25
C PRO A 97 0.29 -0.58 27.39
N HIS A 98 -0.21 0.08 26.36
CA HIS A 98 -1.44 0.90 26.38
C HIS A 98 -2.59 0.29 25.58
N LEU A 99 -2.35 -0.87 24.95
CA LEU A 99 -3.36 -1.57 24.15
C LEU A 99 -4.47 -2.16 25.05
N LYS A 100 -5.69 -2.10 24.56
CA LYS A 100 -6.85 -2.70 25.22
C LYS A 100 -6.82 -4.23 25.04
N ALA A 101 -7.08 -4.99 26.09
CA ALA A 101 -7.26 -6.44 26.00
C ALA A 101 -8.36 -6.79 24.96
N GLY A 102 -8.08 -7.74 24.08
CA GLY A 102 -8.94 -8.14 22.98
C GLY A 102 -8.95 -7.19 21.78
N ALA A 103 -8.14 -6.13 21.80
CA ALA A 103 -7.99 -5.27 20.64
C ALA A 103 -7.25 -5.98 19.49
N THR A 104 -7.45 -5.50 18.27
CA THR A 104 -6.69 -5.90 17.10
C THR A 104 -5.67 -4.79 16.77
N VAL A 105 -4.41 -5.17 16.58
CA VAL A 105 -3.38 -4.33 15.97
C VAL A 105 -3.16 -4.80 14.55
N SER A 106 -3.17 -3.88 13.59
CA SER A 106 -2.90 -4.15 12.18
C SER A 106 -1.96 -3.09 11.62
N ASP A 107 -1.48 -3.27 10.40
CA ASP A 107 -0.65 -2.31 9.69
C ASP A 107 -1.09 -2.14 8.23
N VAL A 108 -0.43 -1.24 7.51
CA VAL A 108 -0.63 -1.02 6.07
C VAL A 108 0.70 -1.05 5.29
N GLY A 109 1.71 -1.65 5.87
CA GLY A 109 3.06 -1.70 5.28
C GLY A 109 3.14 -2.55 4.02
N SER A 110 4.06 -2.19 3.13
CA SER A 110 4.23 -2.86 1.84
C SER A 110 5.09 -4.14 1.91
N VAL A 111 5.58 -4.51 3.09
CA VAL A 111 6.31 -5.75 3.38
C VAL A 111 5.75 -6.38 4.63
N LYS A 112 5.72 -7.71 4.72
CA LYS A 112 5.05 -8.38 5.84
C LYS A 112 6.00 -9.09 6.78
N ARG A 113 6.99 -9.84 6.30
CA ARG A 113 7.93 -10.55 7.19
C ARG A 113 8.62 -9.59 8.16
N ALA A 114 9.24 -8.53 7.64
CA ALA A 114 9.91 -7.54 8.46
C ALA A 114 8.98 -6.80 9.43
N VAL A 115 7.72 -6.55 9.02
CA VAL A 115 6.71 -5.95 9.90
C VAL A 115 6.33 -6.89 11.04
N ILE A 116 6.15 -8.18 10.76
CA ILE A 116 5.86 -9.20 11.78
C ILE A 116 7.00 -9.26 12.79
N ASP A 117 8.23 -9.37 12.32
CA ASP A 117 9.42 -9.48 13.19
C ASP A 117 9.62 -8.20 14.05
N ALA A 118 9.26 -7.03 13.50
CA ALA A 118 9.39 -5.75 14.18
C ALA A 118 8.28 -5.46 15.20
N VAL A 119 7.06 -5.93 14.96
CA VAL A 119 5.87 -5.55 15.74
C VAL A 119 5.46 -6.62 16.74
N ALA A 120 5.44 -7.91 16.34
CA ALA A 120 4.93 -9.00 17.17
C ALA A 120 5.57 -9.08 18.57
N PRO A 121 6.88 -8.87 18.76
CA PRO A 121 7.50 -8.94 20.09
C PRO A 121 6.99 -7.90 21.10
N HIS A 122 6.31 -6.86 20.63
CA HIS A 122 5.81 -5.74 21.43
C HIS A 122 4.29 -5.81 21.67
N ILE A 123 3.59 -6.79 21.09
CA ILE A 123 2.15 -6.95 21.23
C ILE A 123 1.86 -7.89 22.40
N PRO A 124 1.06 -7.48 23.40
CA PRO A 124 0.66 -8.33 24.51
C PRO A 124 -0.11 -9.58 24.06
N GLU A 125 0.03 -10.69 24.78
CA GLU A 125 -0.61 -11.99 24.47
C GLU A 125 -2.16 -11.92 24.35
N ASN A 126 -2.79 -10.98 25.03
CA ASN A 126 -4.24 -10.75 25.02
C ASN A 126 -4.69 -9.73 23.95
N VAL A 127 -3.84 -9.42 22.98
CA VAL A 127 -4.11 -8.53 21.84
C VAL A 127 -3.82 -9.28 20.55
N HIS A 128 -4.69 -9.14 19.56
CA HIS A 128 -4.54 -9.80 18.26
C HIS A 128 -3.65 -8.96 17.33
N PHE A 129 -2.56 -9.55 16.81
CA PHE A 129 -1.76 -8.91 15.77
C PHE A 129 -2.07 -9.53 14.42
N ILE A 130 -2.65 -8.75 13.52
CA ILE A 130 -3.11 -9.18 12.20
C ILE A 130 -2.57 -8.20 11.14
N PRO A 131 -1.38 -8.44 10.59
CA PRO A 131 -0.82 -7.62 9.52
C PRO A 131 -1.71 -7.55 8.30
N ALA A 132 -1.71 -6.38 7.64
CA ALA A 132 -2.45 -6.17 6.41
C ALA A 132 -1.64 -5.31 5.42
N HIS A 133 -2.01 -5.36 4.15
CA HIS A 133 -1.44 -4.54 3.11
C HIS A 133 -2.50 -4.17 2.07
N PRO A 134 -3.09 -2.97 2.10
CA PRO A 134 -3.93 -2.47 1.03
C PRO A 134 -3.06 -2.14 -0.19
N LEU A 135 -3.30 -2.81 -1.32
CA LEU A 135 -2.59 -2.56 -2.59
C LEU A 135 -3.14 -1.31 -3.27
N ALA A 136 -3.07 -0.19 -2.56
CA ALA A 136 -3.62 1.09 -2.97
C ALA A 136 -2.70 2.24 -2.54
N GLY A 137 -2.59 3.26 -3.38
CA GLY A 137 -1.75 4.42 -3.10
C GLY A 137 -1.67 5.37 -4.28
N THR A 138 -1.12 6.53 -4.02
CA THR A 138 -0.75 7.52 -5.04
C THR A 138 0.64 8.07 -4.72
N GLU A 139 1.21 8.86 -5.63
CA GLU A 139 2.46 9.57 -5.42
C GLU A 139 2.33 10.74 -4.40
N LYS A 140 1.11 11.06 -3.97
CA LYS A 140 0.85 12.15 -3.00
C LYS A 140 1.03 11.67 -1.57
N SER A 141 1.38 12.57 -0.67
CA SER A 141 1.59 12.30 0.74
C SER A 141 0.90 13.35 1.63
N GLY A 142 0.83 13.07 2.94
CA GLY A 142 0.25 13.97 3.93
C GLY A 142 -1.25 13.80 4.18
N PRO A 143 -1.79 14.48 5.21
CA PRO A 143 -3.16 14.27 5.69
C PRO A 143 -4.24 14.75 4.72
N THR A 144 -3.92 15.73 3.86
CA THR A 144 -4.85 16.31 2.88
C THR A 144 -4.97 15.48 1.59
N SER A 145 -4.17 14.42 1.45
CA SER A 145 -4.12 13.60 0.23
C SER A 145 -5.09 12.42 0.24
N GLY A 146 -5.71 12.12 1.40
CA GLY A 146 -6.66 11.02 1.57
C GLY A 146 -8.00 11.29 0.88
N PHE A 147 -8.62 10.20 0.39
CA PHE A 147 -9.97 10.22 -0.19
C PHE A 147 -10.65 8.86 0.01
N ALA A 148 -11.99 8.86 0.10
CA ALA A 148 -12.75 7.69 0.53
C ALA A 148 -12.70 6.51 -0.46
N GLU A 149 -12.51 6.80 -1.75
CA GLU A 149 -12.56 5.82 -2.84
C GLU A 149 -11.20 5.13 -3.09
N LEU A 150 -10.17 5.43 -2.30
CA LEU A 150 -8.82 4.89 -2.52
C LEU A 150 -8.80 3.35 -2.58
N PHE A 151 -9.62 2.71 -1.77
CA PHE A 151 -9.65 1.25 -1.63
C PHE A 151 -10.70 0.58 -2.53
N ASP A 152 -11.56 1.34 -3.20
CA ASP A 152 -12.65 0.78 -4.00
C ASP A 152 -12.09 -0.14 -5.10
N ASN A 153 -12.50 -1.42 -5.04
CA ASN A 153 -12.03 -2.48 -5.95
C ASN A 153 -10.51 -2.76 -5.92
N ARG A 154 -9.78 -2.30 -4.89
CA ARG A 154 -8.37 -2.63 -4.67
C ARG A 154 -8.23 -3.81 -3.74
N TRP A 155 -7.17 -4.58 -3.91
CA TRP A 155 -6.89 -5.68 -3.01
C TRP A 155 -6.36 -5.17 -1.67
N CYS A 156 -6.79 -5.81 -0.59
CA CYS A 156 -6.16 -5.73 0.73
C CYS A 156 -5.77 -7.15 1.13
N LEU A 157 -4.48 -7.40 1.28
CA LEU A 157 -3.94 -8.70 1.68
C LEU A 157 -3.84 -8.74 3.20
N ILE A 158 -4.52 -9.68 3.82
CA ILE A 158 -4.43 -9.98 5.26
C ILE A 158 -3.41 -11.10 5.43
N VAL A 159 -2.49 -10.93 6.38
CA VAL A 159 -1.40 -11.88 6.62
C VAL A 159 -1.44 -12.33 8.08
N PRO A 160 -2.37 -13.23 8.46
CA PRO A 160 -2.49 -13.69 9.83
C PRO A 160 -1.20 -14.41 10.26
N VAL A 161 -0.70 -14.08 11.45
CA VAL A 161 0.42 -14.83 12.03
C VAL A 161 -0.08 -16.13 12.66
N GLU A 162 0.80 -17.11 12.84
CA GLU A 162 0.44 -18.38 13.46
C GLU A 162 -0.21 -18.18 14.84
N GLY A 163 -1.33 -18.87 15.09
CA GLY A 163 -2.09 -18.74 16.34
C GLY A 163 -3.03 -17.55 16.42
N THR A 164 -3.16 -16.75 15.37
CA THR A 164 -4.11 -15.63 15.33
C THR A 164 -5.56 -16.12 15.50
N ASP A 165 -6.35 -15.41 16.29
CA ASP A 165 -7.79 -15.68 16.46
C ASP A 165 -8.54 -15.48 15.15
N LYS A 166 -9.29 -16.50 14.74
CA LYS A 166 -10.03 -16.49 13.47
C LYS A 166 -11.16 -15.47 13.47
N THR A 167 -11.81 -15.24 14.60
CA THR A 167 -12.90 -14.26 14.70
C THR A 167 -12.37 -12.85 14.53
N ALA A 168 -11.21 -12.54 15.13
CA ALA A 168 -10.55 -11.26 14.94
C ALA A 168 -10.09 -11.06 13.50
N THR A 169 -9.61 -12.12 12.84
CA THR A 169 -9.22 -12.08 11.41
C THR A 169 -10.43 -11.81 10.51
N GLU A 170 -11.53 -12.54 10.68
CA GLU A 170 -12.75 -12.31 9.89
C GLU A 170 -13.32 -10.90 10.12
N ARG A 171 -13.29 -10.40 11.35
CA ARG A 171 -13.71 -9.03 11.65
C ARG A 171 -12.88 -7.99 10.95
N LEU A 172 -11.56 -8.18 10.85
CA LEU A 172 -10.66 -7.28 10.10
C LEU A 172 -10.90 -7.37 8.60
N LYS A 173 -11.21 -8.57 8.06
CA LYS A 173 -11.58 -8.76 6.65
C LYS A 173 -12.87 -8.03 6.31
N GLU A 174 -13.91 -8.18 7.16
CA GLU A 174 -15.18 -7.44 7.02
C GLU A 174 -14.93 -5.92 7.03
N PHE A 175 -14.12 -5.44 7.95
CA PHE A 175 -13.76 -4.03 8.01
C PHE A 175 -13.14 -3.52 6.69
N TRP A 176 -12.14 -4.22 6.13
CA TRP A 176 -11.54 -3.80 4.86
C TRP A 176 -12.51 -3.91 3.68
N ALA A 177 -13.37 -4.93 3.67
CA ALA A 177 -14.42 -5.07 2.64
C ALA A 177 -15.40 -3.89 2.68
N ASP A 178 -15.80 -3.44 3.86
CA ASP A 178 -16.69 -2.28 4.04
C ASP A 178 -16.00 -0.95 3.69
N LEU A 179 -14.67 -0.88 3.72
CA LEU A 179 -13.93 0.24 3.16
C LEU A 179 -13.88 0.22 1.61
N GLY A 180 -14.40 -0.84 0.96
CA GLY A 180 -14.45 -1.01 -0.50
C GLY A 180 -13.39 -1.93 -1.09
N ALA A 181 -12.53 -2.53 -0.25
CA ALA A 181 -11.45 -3.41 -0.70
C ALA A 181 -11.96 -4.82 -1.06
N LYS A 182 -11.26 -5.46 -2.00
CA LYS A 182 -11.29 -6.92 -2.17
C LYS A 182 -10.28 -7.50 -1.19
N VAL A 183 -10.70 -8.44 -0.36
CA VAL A 183 -9.85 -8.98 0.70
C VAL A 183 -9.45 -10.41 0.39
N ASP A 184 -8.16 -10.71 0.58
CA ASP A 184 -7.62 -12.07 0.46
C ASP A 184 -6.61 -12.32 1.59
N GLU A 185 -6.32 -13.60 1.88
CA GLU A 185 -5.32 -14.01 2.85
C GLU A 185 -4.08 -14.57 2.17
N MET A 186 -2.92 -14.28 2.74
CA MET A 186 -1.65 -14.73 2.20
C MET A 186 -0.64 -14.94 3.33
N GLU A 187 0.28 -15.91 3.16
CA GLU A 187 1.42 -16.04 4.07
C GLU A 187 2.47 -14.96 3.82
N ALA A 188 3.21 -14.56 4.88
CA ALA A 188 4.13 -13.43 4.84
C ALA A 188 5.22 -13.56 3.77
N ASP A 189 5.88 -14.72 3.67
CA ASP A 189 6.97 -14.92 2.73
C ASP A 189 6.45 -14.95 1.29
N HIS A 190 5.27 -15.55 1.08
CA HIS A 190 4.61 -15.53 -0.22
C HIS A 190 4.17 -14.12 -0.62
N HIS A 191 3.61 -13.35 0.32
CA HIS A 191 3.30 -11.94 0.13
C HIS A 191 4.53 -11.16 -0.34
N ASP A 192 5.63 -11.27 0.38
CA ASP A 192 6.84 -10.49 0.09
C ASP A 192 7.46 -10.87 -1.27
N LEU A 193 7.38 -12.15 -1.68
CA LEU A 193 7.80 -12.59 -3.00
C LEU A 193 6.87 -12.05 -4.12
N VAL A 194 5.56 -12.14 -3.95
CA VAL A 194 4.58 -11.62 -4.93
C VAL A 194 4.76 -10.12 -5.12
N LEU A 195 4.92 -9.38 -4.01
CA LEU A 195 5.10 -7.93 -4.07
C LEU A 195 6.48 -7.52 -4.61
N ALA A 196 7.52 -8.35 -4.43
CA ALA A 196 8.80 -8.13 -5.08
C ALA A 196 8.67 -8.10 -6.61
N VAL A 197 7.83 -8.99 -7.19
CA VAL A 197 7.58 -9.06 -8.64
C VAL A 197 6.65 -7.95 -9.10
N THR A 198 5.52 -7.77 -8.41
CA THR A 198 4.40 -6.96 -8.93
C THR A 198 4.49 -5.49 -8.55
N SER A 199 5.30 -5.14 -7.56
CA SER A 199 5.44 -3.78 -7.03
C SER A 199 6.89 -3.32 -6.90
N HIS A 200 7.73 -4.05 -6.15
CA HIS A 200 9.04 -3.54 -5.74
C HIS A 200 10.01 -3.43 -6.92
N ALA A 201 10.20 -4.50 -7.69
CA ALA A 201 11.06 -4.48 -8.86
C ALA A 201 10.60 -3.44 -9.92
N PRO A 202 9.31 -3.32 -10.27
CA PRO A 202 8.84 -2.25 -11.15
C PRO A 202 9.21 -0.85 -10.68
N HIS A 203 9.09 -0.53 -9.40
CA HIS A 203 9.50 0.77 -8.87
C HIS A 203 11.02 0.99 -8.98
N LEU A 204 11.83 -0.01 -8.61
CA LEU A 204 13.28 0.08 -8.72
C LEU A 204 13.72 0.33 -10.17
N ILE A 205 13.11 -0.38 -11.13
CA ILE A 205 13.40 -0.21 -12.56
C ILE A 205 12.97 1.18 -13.03
N ALA A 206 11.82 1.69 -12.59
CA ALA A 206 11.36 3.03 -12.92
C ALA A 206 12.31 4.11 -12.39
N TYR A 207 12.77 4.02 -11.13
CA TYR A 207 13.78 4.91 -10.57
C TYR A 207 15.10 4.85 -11.37
N THR A 208 15.55 3.64 -11.71
CA THR A 208 16.78 3.44 -12.50
C THR A 208 16.63 4.07 -13.89
N MET A 209 15.48 3.92 -14.53
CA MET A 209 15.22 4.48 -15.86
C MET A 209 15.24 6.00 -15.88
N VAL A 210 14.72 6.64 -14.81
CA VAL A 210 14.82 8.10 -14.63
C VAL A 210 16.28 8.52 -14.43
N GLY A 211 17.06 7.79 -13.63
CA GLY A 211 18.49 8.06 -13.43
C GLY A 211 19.28 7.98 -14.72
N VAL A 212 19.06 6.94 -15.54
CA VAL A 212 19.70 6.80 -16.86
C VAL A 212 19.32 7.95 -17.78
N ALA A 213 18.06 8.39 -17.76
CA ALA A 213 17.61 9.52 -18.56
C ALA A 213 18.26 10.85 -18.12
N ASP A 214 18.46 11.07 -16.82
CA ASP A 214 19.17 12.25 -16.30
C ASP A 214 20.64 12.26 -16.69
N ASP A 215 21.34 11.14 -16.58
CA ASP A 215 22.74 11.01 -16.97
C ASP A 215 22.94 11.31 -18.47
N LEU A 216 22.03 10.82 -19.34
CA LEU A 216 22.01 11.14 -20.75
C LEU A 216 21.61 12.61 -21.03
N GLY A 217 20.70 13.17 -20.24
CA GLY A 217 20.26 14.57 -20.34
C GLY A 217 21.39 15.56 -20.17
N ARG A 218 22.40 15.22 -19.37
CA ARG A 218 23.64 16.05 -19.22
C ARG A 218 24.49 16.06 -20.46
N VAL A 219 24.37 15.08 -21.34
CA VAL A 219 25.12 14.95 -22.60
C VAL A 219 24.32 15.52 -23.78
N THR A 220 22.98 15.54 -23.69
CA THR A 220 22.06 15.89 -24.79
C THR A 220 21.29 17.19 -24.54
N ASP A 221 21.83 18.15 -23.77
CA ASP A 221 21.21 19.45 -23.45
C ASP A 221 19.72 19.35 -23.04
N SER A 222 19.38 18.31 -22.24
CA SER A 222 18.01 18.03 -21.70
C SER A 222 16.98 17.60 -22.74
N GLU A 223 17.38 17.23 -23.96
CA GLU A 223 16.45 16.74 -24.99
C GLU A 223 15.63 15.50 -24.53
N VAL A 224 16.26 14.60 -23.75
CA VAL A 224 15.61 13.40 -23.20
C VAL A 224 14.38 13.76 -22.37
N VAL A 225 14.45 14.81 -21.56
CA VAL A 225 13.32 15.29 -20.74
C VAL A 225 12.25 15.93 -21.64
N ASN A 226 12.67 16.77 -22.59
CA ASN A 226 11.76 17.51 -23.48
C ASN A 226 10.97 16.58 -24.42
N TYR A 227 11.59 15.48 -24.88
CA TYR A 227 10.98 14.52 -25.79
C TYR A 227 10.38 13.29 -25.08
N SER A 228 10.19 13.36 -23.76
CA SER A 228 9.56 12.29 -23.00
C SER A 228 8.13 12.00 -23.48
N ALA A 229 7.97 10.94 -24.25
CA ALA A 229 6.67 10.50 -24.77
C ALA A 229 5.84 9.76 -23.69
N ALA A 230 4.59 9.44 -24.04
CA ALA A 230 3.63 8.83 -23.12
C ALA A 230 4.18 7.57 -22.44
N GLY A 231 4.83 6.66 -23.17
CA GLY A 231 5.39 5.43 -22.62
C GLY A 231 6.41 5.66 -21.50
N PHE A 232 7.34 6.63 -21.69
CA PHE A 232 8.30 6.98 -20.65
C PHE A 232 7.60 7.58 -19.43
N ARG A 233 6.71 8.56 -19.63
CA ARG A 233 5.98 9.23 -18.54
C ARG A 233 5.11 8.26 -17.74
N ASP A 234 4.41 7.36 -18.42
CA ASP A 234 3.51 6.41 -17.76
C ASP A 234 4.29 5.38 -16.96
N PHE A 235 5.36 4.83 -17.54
CA PHE A 235 6.21 3.86 -16.84
C PHE A 235 6.96 4.47 -15.65
N THR A 236 7.50 5.70 -15.81
CA THR A 236 8.30 6.35 -14.77
C THR A 236 7.48 7.14 -13.75
N ARG A 237 6.16 7.26 -13.91
CA ARG A 237 5.27 7.96 -12.96
C ARG A 237 5.48 7.49 -11.52
N ILE A 238 5.65 6.20 -11.32
CA ILE A 238 5.83 5.59 -9.99
C ILE A 238 7.16 5.98 -9.33
N ALA A 239 8.15 6.45 -10.08
CA ALA A 239 9.40 6.98 -9.53
C ALA A 239 9.25 8.36 -8.85
N ALA A 240 8.07 8.99 -8.88
CA ALA A 240 7.76 10.18 -8.11
C ALA A 240 7.31 9.91 -6.67
N SER A 241 7.32 8.66 -6.23
CA SER A 241 6.91 8.22 -4.89
C SER A 241 7.94 8.59 -3.82
N ASP A 242 7.51 8.55 -2.54
CA ASP A 242 8.35 8.94 -1.39
C ASP A 242 9.63 8.08 -1.28
N PRO A 243 10.82 8.69 -1.28
CA PRO A 243 12.08 7.96 -1.27
C PRO A 243 12.37 7.27 0.07
N THR A 244 11.84 7.76 1.20
CA THR A 244 12.02 7.14 2.51
C THR A 244 11.24 5.84 2.58
N MET A 245 9.99 5.86 2.10
CA MET A 245 9.16 4.66 2.03
C MET A 245 9.84 3.57 1.16
N TRP A 246 10.30 3.91 -0.04
CA TRP A 246 10.90 2.93 -0.95
C TRP A 246 12.25 2.42 -0.46
N ARG A 247 13.08 3.27 0.13
CA ARG A 247 14.28 2.82 0.83
C ARG A 247 13.94 1.73 1.86
N ASP A 248 12.94 1.98 2.70
CA ASP A 248 12.54 1.05 3.74
C ASP A 248 11.97 -0.24 3.16
N VAL A 249 11.18 -0.18 2.09
CA VAL A 249 10.67 -1.36 1.38
C VAL A 249 11.83 -2.24 0.86
N PHE A 250 12.80 -1.65 0.13
CA PHE A 250 13.90 -2.42 -0.44
C PHE A 250 14.82 -3.03 0.62
N LEU A 251 15.06 -2.32 1.72
CA LEU A 251 15.91 -2.83 2.80
C LEU A 251 15.21 -3.90 3.64
N ASN A 252 13.88 -3.90 3.70
CA ASN A 252 13.10 -4.84 4.51
C ASN A 252 12.49 -5.98 3.68
N ASN A 253 12.57 -5.95 2.35
CA ASN A 253 12.26 -7.09 1.46
C ASN A 253 13.47 -7.40 0.56
N LYS A 254 14.65 -7.46 1.17
CA LYS A 254 15.93 -7.51 0.47
C LYS A 254 16.10 -8.78 -0.36
N GLU A 255 15.87 -9.94 0.25
CA GLU A 255 16.14 -11.24 -0.36
C GLU A 255 15.25 -11.44 -1.59
N ALA A 256 13.93 -11.28 -1.46
CA ALA A 256 13.00 -11.43 -2.56
C ALA A 256 13.24 -10.37 -3.65
N THR A 257 13.53 -9.12 -3.27
CA THR A 257 13.83 -8.06 -4.25
C THR A 257 15.08 -8.38 -5.06
N LEU A 258 16.16 -8.86 -4.41
CA LEU A 258 17.40 -9.22 -5.11
C LEU A 258 17.24 -10.44 -6.00
N GLU A 259 16.46 -11.44 -5.59
CA GLU A 259 16.15 -12.59 -6.42
C GLU A 259 15.43 -12.16 -7.71
N ILE A 260 14.39 -11.36 -7.59
CA ILE A 260 13.62 -10.90 -8.76
C ILE A 260 14.46 -9.98 -9.65
N LEU A 261 15.27 -9.10 -9.06
CA LEU A 261 16.18 -8.24 -9.82
C LEU A 261 17.23 -9.07 -10.58
N GLY A 262 17.74 -10.14 -9.98
CA GLY A 262 18.65 -11.09 -10.63
C GLY A 262 18.00 -11.70 -11.89
N ARG A 263 16.81 -12.28 -11.75
CA ARG A 263 16.03 -12.84 -12.86
C ARG A 263 15.74 -11.81 -13.96
N PHE A 264 15.34 -10.61 -13.58
CA PHE A 264 15.11 -9.51 -14.52
C PHE A 264 16.38 -9.16 -15.31
N THR A 265 17.53 -9.11 -14.63
CA THR A 265 18.81 -8.80 -15.24
C THR A 265 19.25 -9.89 -16.22
N GLU A 266 19.04 -11.15 -15.91
CA GLU A 266 19.32 -12.29 -16.81
C GLU A 266 18.46 -12.22 -18.08
N GLU A 267 17.16 -11.98 -17.94
CA GLU A 267 16.26 -11.79 -19.10
C GLU A 267 16.68 -10.58 -19.94
N LEU A 268 17.07 -9.46 -19.30
CA LEU A 268 17.52 -8.27 -19.99
C LEU A 268 18.82 -8.52 -20.78
N PHE A 269 19.76 -9.29 -20.23
CA PHE A 269 20.98 -9.70 -20.93
C PHE A 269 20.68 -10.61 -22.14
N ALA A 270 19.70 -11.51 -22.03
CA ALA A 270 19.27 -12.36 -23.15
C ALA A 270 18.71 -11.50 -24.30
N LEU A 271 17.83 -10.53 -23.98
CA LEU A 271 17.29 -9.59 -24.96
C LEU A 271 18.38 -8.68 -25.56
N GLN A 272 19.30 -8.19 -24.75
CA GLN A 272 20.44 -7.40 -25.21
C GLN A 272 21.31 -8.20 -26.20
N ARG A 273 21.53 -9.49 -25.93
CA ARG A 273 22.25 -10.40 -26.85
C ARG A 273 21.49 -10.54 -28.16
N ALA A 274 20.19 -10.81 -28.13
CA ALA A 274 19.36 -10.95 -29.32
C ALA A 274 19.42 -9.68 -30.21
N ILE A 275 19.33 -8.50 -29.60
CA ILE A 275 19.46 -7.21 -30.29
C ILE A 275 20.85 -7.11 -30.96
N ARG A 276 21.93 -7.44 -30.23
CA ARG A 276 23.31 -7.33 -30.72
C ARG A 276 23.58 -8.27 -31.88
N THR A 277 22.99 -9.46 -31.89
CA THR A 277 23.17 -10.49 -32.94
C THR A 277 22.15 -10.38 -34.06
N GLY A 278 21.16 -9.49 -33.96
CA GLY A 278 20.09 -9.34 -34.96
C GLY A 278 19.09 -10.50 -34.95
N ASP A 279 18.94 -11.21 -33.84
CA ASP A 279 18.01 -12.34 -33.68
C ASP A 279 16.57 -11.86 -33.53
N GLY A 280 15.97 -11.51 -34.68
CA GLY A 280 14.60 -10.98 -34.73
C GLY A 280 13.54 -11.99 -34.33
N ASP A 281 13.77 -13.27 -34.61
CA ASP A 281 12.81 -14.36 -34.30
C ASP A 281 12.69 -14.54 -32.79
N HIS A 282 13.81 -14.56 -32.06
CA HIS A 282 13.81 -14.61 -30.61
C HIS A 282 13.08 -13.41 -29.98
N LEU A 283 13.33 -12.22 -30.47
CA LEU A 283 12.66 -11.00 -30.00
C LEU A 283 11.14 -11.05 -30.25
N HIS A 284 10.73 -11.48 -31.45
CA HIS A 284 9.33 -11.60 -31.81
C HIS A 284 8.59 -12.60 -30.90
N ASP A 285 9.18 -13.77 -30.69
CA ASP A 285 8.59 -14.81 -29.86
C ASP A 285 8.47 -14.38 -28.40
N TYR A 286 9.51 -13.75 -27.85
CA TYR A 286 9.50 -13.21 -26.51
C TYR A 286 8.39 -12.15 -26.34
N PHE A 287 8.31 -11.19 -27.25
CA PHE A 287 7.30 -10.13 -27.17
C PHE A 287 5.89 -10.65 -27.39
N THR A 288 5.70 -11.66 -28.25
CA THR A 288 4.39 -12.30 -28.46
C THR A 288 3.92 -13.00 -27.19
N ARG A 289 4.79 -13.76 -26.52
CA ARG A 289 4.50 -14.43 -25.26
C ARG A 289 4.11 -13.42 -24.17
N THR A 290 4.93 -12.40 -23.98
CA THR A 290 4.71 -11.40 -22.92
C THR A 290 3.47 -10.55 -23.18
N ARG A 291 3.17 -10.22 -24.44
CA ARG A 291 1.93 -9.55 -24.86
C ARG A 291 0.69 -10.38 -24.49
N THR A 292 0.71 -11.69 -24.74
CA THR A 292 -0.41 -12.57 -24.37
C THR A 292 -0.64 -12.59 -22.87
N ILE A 293 0.43 -12.66 -22.06
CA ILE A 293 0.33 -12.58 -20.59
C ILE A 293 -0.29 -11.25 -20.17
N ARG A 294 0.16 -10.13 -20.76
CA ARG A 294 -0.39 -8.81 -20.45
C ARG A 294 -1.88 -8.67 -20.80
N GLN A 295 -2.32 -9.26 -21.90
CA GLN A 295 -3.74 -9.31 -22.26
C GLN A 295 -4.56 -10.09 -21.22
N GLY A 296 -4.07 -11.20 -20.72
CA GLY A 296 -4.71 -11.95 -19.63
C GLY A 296 -4.86 -11.14 -18.33
N ILE A 297 -3.92 -10.26 -18.02
CA ILE A 297 -4.03 -9.35 -16.85
C ILE A 297 -5.22 -8.39 -17.03
N ILE A 298 -5.41 -7.84 -18.23
CA ILE A 298 -6.55 -6.95 -18.53
C ILE A 298 -7.87 -7.73 -18.45
N GLU A 299 -7.93 -8.91 -19.04
CA GLU A 299 -9.11 -9.78 -19.00
C GLU A 299 -9.50 -10.21 -17.58
N ALA A 300 -8.51 -10.36 -16.70
CA ALA A 300 -8.74 -10.61 -15.27
C ALA A 300 -9.26 -9.37 -14.50
N GLY A 301 -9.47 -8.23 -15.17
CA GLY A 301 -10.01 -6.99 -14.57
C GLY A 301 -9.02 -6.27 -13.64
N GLN A 302 -7.71 -6.57 -13.77
CA GLN A 302 -6.67 -5.90 -12.98
C GLN A 302 -6.22 -4.57 -13.59
N ASP A 303 -6.64 -4.29 -14.81
CA ASP A 303 -6.34 -3.04 -15.53
C ASP A 303 -7.44 -2.75 -16.56
N THR A 304 -7.34 -1.62 -17.25
CA THR A 304 -8.25 -1.19 -18.30
C THR A 304 -7.53 -1.17 -19.65
N ASP A 305 -8.25 -1.45 -20.72
CA ASP A 305 -7.81 -1.29 -22.11
C ASP A 305 -8.03 0.13 -22.65
N ALA A 306 -8.59 1.03 -21.83
CA ALA A 306 -8.79 2.43 -22.19
C ALA A 306 -7.46 3.12 -22.51
N ALA A 307 -7.41 3.87 -23.61
CA ALA A 307 -6.18 4.54 -24.08
C ALA A 307 -5.61 5.56 -23.08
N ASP A 308 -6.42 6.04 -22.14
CA ASP A 308 -6.04 6.95 -21.06
C ASP A 308 -5.85 6.23 -19.70
N PHE A 309 -5.79 4.89 -19.70
CA PHE A 309 -5.67 4.06 -18.51
C PHE A 309 -6.79 4.30 -17.48
N GLY A 310 -8.00 4.65 -17.94
CA GLY A 310 -9.13 4.97 -17.06
C GLY A 310 -8.98 6.28 -16.28
N ARG A 311 -8.06 7.15 -16.65
CA ARG A 311 -7.86 8.46 -16.01
C ARG A 311 -8.97 9.41 -16.47
N VAL A 312 -9.88 9.73 -15.57
CA VAL A 312 -10.90 10.77 -15.81
C VAL A 312 -10.16 12.11 -15.99
N LYS A 313 -10.31 12.73 -17.15
CA LYS A 313 -9.89 14.13 -17.33
C LYS A 313 -10.70 14.98 -16.35
N LYS A 314 -10.01 15.59 -15.38
CA LYS A 314 -10.57 16.66 -14.56
C LYS A 314 -10.70 17.92 -15.39
#